data_2c58da3b9d18ee7408269bc51f95c5d6
#
_entry.id   2c58da3b9d18ee7408269bc51f95c5d6
#
_cell.length_a   1.000
_cell.length_b   1.000
_cell.length_c   1.000
_cell.angle_alpha   90.00
_cell.angle_beta   90.00
_cell.angle_gamma   90.00
#
_symmetry.space_group_name_H-M   'P 1'
#
loop_
_entity.id
_entity.type
_entity.pdbx_description
1 polymer ?
#
loop_
_entity_poly.entity_id
_entity_poly.type
_entity_poly.pdbx_seq_one_letter_code
_entity_poly.pdbx_strand_id
1 'polypeptide(L)'
;MSEIRKIENFAAPELDVYARLSEPQLLHYYEPQPGLFLAESPRVIERALDVGYEPVSFLAGSAELAANEALFAHCPDAPVYTAETKVLEQLTGFALTRGMLCAMHRRTLPAMEEICRNARRVAILENVVNPTNVGAIFRSAAALGIDAVLLTSGCSNPLYRRAIRVSMGNVFQVPWTVLPGGSYWPEQGIASLQELGFYTVAMALKEDSVPMDDPSLKTHEKLAILLGTEGDGLASDTIAETDATVLIPMTHGVDSLNVAAASAVAFWELAGRR
;
A
#
# COMPACT_ATOMS: atom_id res chain seq x y z
N MET A 1 28.61 5.92 -11.49
CA MET A 1 28.31 4.57 -10.97
C MET A 1 28.24 4.66 -9.46
N SER A 2 27.26 4.03 -8.84
CA SER A 2 27.18 3.96 -7.38
C SER A 2 28.47 3.39 -6.78
N GLU A 3 28.87 3.88 -5.62
CA GLU A 3 30.02 3.39 -4.89
C GLU A 3 29.69 2.00 -4.29
N ILE A 4 30.45 0.97 -4.64
CA ILE A 4 30.30 -0.39 -4.09
C ILE A 4 31.16 -0.50 -2.83
N ARG A 5 30.52 -0.77 -1.69
CA ARG A 5 31.15 -0.93 -0.38
C ARG A 5 30.99 -2.34 0.14
N LYS A 6 32.09 -3.07 0.30
CA LYS A 6 32.04 -4.39 0.93
C LYS A 6 31.80 -4.24 2.43
N ILE A 7 30.86 -5.03 2.96
CA ILE A 7 30.54 -5.04 4.39
C ILE A 7 31.66 -5.75 5.14
N GLU A 8 32.37 -5.01 5.99
CA GLU A 8 33.43 -5.52 6.87
C GLU A 8 32.99 -5.53 8.35
N ASN A 9 32.08 -4.63 8.73
CA ASN A 9 31.57 -4.49 10.08
C ASN A 9 30.02 -4.49 10.08
N PHE A 10 29.41 -5.49 10.69
CA PHE A 10 27.94 -5.57 10.83
C PHE A 10 27.36 -4.52 11.76
N ALA A 11 28.15 -3.94 12.66
CA ALA A 11 27.71 -2.91 13.58
C ALA A 11 27.80 -1.49 12.98
N ALA A 12 28.14 -1.36 11.70
CA ALA A 12 28.22 -0.07 11.03
C ALA A 12 26.83 0.60 11.03
N PRO A 13 26.73 1.89 11.46
CA PRO A 13 25.42 2.58 11.60
C PRO A 13 24.64 2.69 10.30
N GLU A 14 25.29 2.77 9.16
CA GLU A 14 24.67 2.82 7.82
C GLU A 14 23.89 1.55 7.47
N LEU A 15 24.12 0.44 8.17
CA LEU A 15 23.43 -0.82 8.00
C LEU A 15 22.20 -0.96 8.91
N ASP A 16 21.98 -0.02 9.84
CA ASP A 16 20.87 -0.08 10.79
C ASP A 16 19.52 -0.15 10.11
N VAL A 17 19.34 0.58 9.02
CA VAL A 17 18.10 0.60 8.23
C VAL A 17 17.68 -0.78 7.71
N TYR A 18 18.64 -1.69 7.52
CA TYR A 18 18.40 -3.05 7.02
C TYR A 18 18.27 -4.11 8.11
N ALA A 19 18.85 -3.88 9.28
CA ALA A 19 19.07 -4.90 10.28
C ALA A 19 18.45 -4.62 11.65
N ARG A 20 18.43 -3.36 12.07
CA ARG A 20 18.13 -3.00 13.46
C ARG A 20 16.90 -2.12 13.65
N LEU A 21 16.41 -1.46 12.60
CA LEU A 21 15.24 -0.61 12.68
C LEU A 21 13.97 -1.35 12.28
N SER A 22 12.95 -1.24 13.12
CA SER A 22 11.60 -1.70 12.81
C SER A 22 10.91 -0.79 11.80
N GLU A 23 9.84 -1.27 11.19
CA GLU A 23 9.03 -0.48 10.23
C GLU A 23 8.52 0.86 10.81
N PRO A 24 8.02 0.92 12.06
CA PRO A 24 7.68 2.19 12.69
C PRO A 24 8.88 3.12 12.90
N GLN A 25 10.05 2.59 13.27
CA GLN A 25 11.26 3.41 13.41
C GLN A 25 11.74 3.98 12.07
N LEU A 26 11.65 3.19 10.99
CA LEU A 26 11.92 3.66 9.64
C LEU A 26 10.94 4.77 9.22
N LEU A 27 9.63 4.60 9.54
CA LEU A 27 8.60 5.59 9.24
C LEU A 27 8.91 6.94 9.86
N HIS A 28 9.40 6.97 11.09
CA HIS A 28 9.70 8.18 11.88
C HIS A 28 11.18 8.58 11.88
N TYR A 29 11.99 8.00 10.97
CA TYR A 29 13.45 8.14 10.99
C TYR A 29 13.95 9.59 10.91
N TYR A 30 13.26 10.45 10.19
CA TYR A 30 13.58 11.87 10.02
C TYR A 30 12.52 12.81 10.61
N GLU A 31 11.69 12.33 11.54
CA GLU A 31 10.60 13.15 12.10
C GLU A 31 11.08 14.56 12.53
N PRO A 32 10.37 15.65 12.18
CA PRO A 32 9.03 15.68 11.57
C PRO A 32 8.99 15.47 10.04
N GLN A 33 10.12 15.31 9.38
CA GLN A 33 10.20 15.02 7.96
C GLN A 33 9.82 13.55 7.68
N PRO A 34 9.36 13.22 6.45
CA PRO A 34 9.09 11.84 6.07
C PRO A 34 10.31 10.94 6.26
N GLY A 35 10.10 9.75 6.83
CA GLY A 35 11.17 8.80 7.12
C GLY A 35 11.59 7.96 5.92
N LEU A 36 11.88 6.69 6.20
CA LEU A 36 12.37 5.72 5.22
C LEU A 36 11.42 4.55 5.04
N PHE A 37 11.63 3.78 3.99
CA PHE A 37 11.05 2.46 3.78
C PHE A 37 12.03 1.55 3.05
N LEU A 38 11.79 0.23 3.09
CA LEU A 38 12.60 -0.77 2.41
C LEU A 38 11.82 -1.37 1.23
N ALA A 39 12.37 -1.22 0.02
CA ALA A 39 11.94 -1.94 -1.17
C ALA A 39 12.77 -3.21 -1.35
N GLU A 40 12.12 -4.34 -1.70
CA GLU A 40 12.76 -5.65 -1.88
C GLU A 40 12.58 -6.14 -3.32
N SER A 41 13.66 -6.49 -3.98
CA SER A 41 13.83 -6.97 -5.35
C SER A 41 14.06 -5.87 -6.40
N PRO A 42 14.86 -6.16 -7.44
CA PRO A 42 15.15 -5.19 -8.50
C PRO A 42 13.89 -4.59 -9.11
N ARG A 43 12.94 -5.42 -9.53
CA ARG A 43 11.69 -4.97 -10.16
C ARG A 43 10.83 -4.05 -9.29
N VAL A 44 10.80 -4.28 -7.98
CA VAL A 44 10.04 -3.43 -7.04
C VAL A 44 10.76 -2.11 -6.83
N ILE A 45 12.10 -2.14 -6.77
CA ILE A 45 12.94 -0.95 -6.66
C ILE A 45 12.80 -0.08 -7.92
N GLU A 46 12.89 -0.66 -9.12
CA GLU A 46 12.66 0.04 -10.38
C GLU A 46 11.30 0.75 -10.40
N ARG A 47 10.22 0.08 -10.01
CA ARG A 47 8.90 0.69 -9.92
C ARG A 47 8.82 1.88 -8.97
N ALA A 48 9.54 1.84 -7.86
CA ALA A 48 9.63 2.98 -6.94
C ALA A 48 10.41 4.15 -7.56
N LEU A 49 11.54 3.85 -8.22
CA LEU A 49 12.35 4.84 -8.94
C LEU A 49 11.58 5.49 -10.10
N ASP A 50 10.83 4.70 -10.88
CA ASP A 50 10.04 5.18 -12.03
C ASP A 50 9.01 6.25 -11.62
N VAL A 51 8.46 6.14 -10.42
CA VAL A 51 7.56 7.16 -9.87
C VAL A 51 8.31 8.20 -9.03
N GLY A 52 9.66 8.15 -9.03
CA GLY A 52 10.59 9.15 -8.50
C GLY A 52 10.82 9.06 -6.98
N TYR A 53 10.67 7.91 -6.33
CA TYR A 53 11.23 7.73 -4.99
C TYR A 53 12.76 7.74 -5.07
N GLU A 54 13.39 8.35 -4.06
CA GLU A 54 14.85 8.53 -4.05
C GLU A 54 15.52 7.45 -3.18
N PRO A 55 16.52 6.73 -3.71
CA PRO A 55 17.26 5.74 -2.94
C PRO A 55 18.27 6.40 -2.00
N VAL A 56 18.36 5.88 -0.79
CA VAL A 56 19.40 6.24 0.21
C VAL A 56 20.62 5.33 0.06
N SER A 57 20.38 4.03 -0.07
CA SER A 57 21.42 3.02 -0.27
C SER A 57 20.81 1.70 -0.73
N PHE A 58 21.65 0.81 -1.22
CA PHE A 58 21.30 -0.56 -1.58
C PHE A 58 22.03 -1.56 -0.69
N LEU A 59 21.40 -2.70 -0.45
CA LEU A 59 22.01 -3.89 0.15
C LEU A 59 21.82 -5.05 -0.81
N ALA A 60 22.90 -5.54 -1.41
CA ALA A 60 22.84 -6.56 -2.47
C ALA A 60 23.85 -7.67 -2.26
N GLY A 61 23.47 -8.90 -2.59
CA GLY A 61 24.43 -10.00 -2.67
C GLY A 61 25.49 -9.76 -3.76
N SER A 62 26.70 -10.24 -3.56
CA SER A 62 27.78 -10.07 -4.54
C SER A 62 27.44 -10.66 -5.91
N ALA A 63 26.61 -11.71 -5.96
CA ALA A 63 26.11 -12.29 -7.21
C ALA A 63 25.14 -11.38 -7.97
N GLU A 64 24.48 -10.45 -7.29
CA GLU A 64 23.47 -9.54 -7.85
C GLU A 64 24.09 -8.29 -8.50
N LEU A 65 25.35 -7.98 -8.20
CA LEU A 65 25.98 -6.74 -8.64
C LEU A 65 26.02 -6.61 -10.17
N ALA A 66 26.50 -7.63 -10.86
CA ALA A 66 26.61 -7.61 -12.32
C ALA A 66 25.24 -7.63 -13.01
N ALA A 67 24.28 -8.38 -12.45
CA ALA A 67 22.93 -8.48 -13.01
C ALA A 67 22.13 -7.17 -12.91
N ASN A 68 22.49 -6.28 -11.97
CA ASN A 68 21.78 -5.05 -11.68
C ASN A 68 22.62 -3.78 -11.87
N GLU A 69 23.72 -3.86 -12.64
CA GLU A 69 24.62 -2.74 -12.89
C GLU A 69 23.88 -1.51 -13.46
N ALA A 70 22.94 -1.72 -14.38
CA ALA A 70 22.14 -0.65 -14.96
C ALA A 70 21.31 0.08 -13.91
N LEU A 71 20.69 -0.64 -12.96
CA LEU A 71 19.93 -0.07 -11.86
C LEU A 71 20.81 0.82 -10.97
N PHE A 72 21.98 0.34 -10.60
CA PHE A 72 22.93 1.11 -9.79
C PHE A 72 23.47 2.33 -10.54
N ALA A 73 23.68 2.23 -11.84
CA ALA A 73 24.14 3.36 -12.66
C ALA A 73 23.14 4.51 -12.72
N HIS A 74 21.83 4.24 -12.58
CA HIS A 74 20.80 5.27 -12.50
C HIS A 74 20.78 6.00 -11.14
N CYS A 75 21.46 5.46 -10.12
CA CYS A 75 21.45 5.99 -8.76
C CYS A 75 22.88 6.26 -8.25
N PRO A 76 23.69 7.10 -8.91
CA PRO A 76 25.12 7.22 -8.66
C PRO A 76 25.48 7.68 -7.24
N ASP A 77 24.57 8.41 -6.58
CA ASP A 77 24.78 8.97 -5.24
C ASP A 77 24.41 8.00 -4.09
N ALA A 78 23.74 6.90 -4.42
CA ALA A 78 23.35 5.89 -3.43
C ALA A 78 24.38 4.75 -3.37
N PRO A 79 25.08 4.55 -2.23
CA PRO A 79 26.07 3.48 -2.10
C PRO A 79 25.41 2.10 -2.14
N VAL A 80 26.16 1.11 -2.62
CA VAL A 80 25.76 -0.30 -2.66
C VAL A 80 26.59 -1.07 -1.64
N TYR A 81 25.97 -1.46 -0.53
CA TYR A 81 26.58 -2.36 0.46
C TYR A 81 26.46 -3.79 -0.02
N THR A 82 27.56 -4.52 -0.02
CA THR A 82 27.58 -5.88 -0.55
C THR A 82 28.35 -6.86 0.32
N ALA A 83 27.88 -8.08 0.34
CA ALA A 83 28.56 -9.25 0.91
C ALA A 83 28.02 -10.54 0.26
N GLU A 84 28.56 -11.67 0.64
CA GLU A 84 28.00 -12.97 0.27
C GLU A 84 26.59 -13.14 0.89
N THR A 85 25.72 -13.86 0.20
CA THR A 85 24.30 -14.04 0.61
C THR A 85 24.14 -14.52 2.04
N LYS A 86 24.95 -15.50 2.48
CA LYS A 86 24.94 -16.00 3.86
C LYS A 86 25.26 -14.95 4.90
N VAL A 87 26.15 -14.02 4.56
CA VAL A 87 26.55 -12.89 5.41
C VAL A 87 25.41 -11.89 5.52
N LEU A 88 24.72 -11.60 4.41
CA LEU A 88 23.55 -10.72 4.38
C LEU A 88 22.37 -11.30 5.17
N GLU A 89 22.15 -12.62 5.12
CA GLU A 89 21.13 -13.30 5.92
C GLU A 89 21.40 -13.16 7.43
N GLN A 90 22.65 -13.24 7.83
CA GLN A 90 23.03 -13.01 9.24
C GLN A 90 22.78 -11.55 9.66
N LEU A 91 23.05 -10.60 8.78
CA LEU A 91 22.84 -9.17 9.03
C LEU A 91 21.34 -8.83 9.17
N THR A 92 20.52 -9.29 8.23
CA THR A 92 19.10 -8.93 8.15
C THR A 92 18.20 -9.80 9.00
N GLY A 93 18.67 -10.98 9.45
CA GLY A 93 17.89 -11.96 10.19
C GLY A 93 16.89 -12.75 9.32
N PHE A 94 16.92 -12.59 8.00
CA PHE A 94 16.08 -13.34 7.06
C PHE A 94 16.80 -13.54 5.73
N ALA A 95 16.37 -14.57 4.98
CA ALA A 95 16.93 -14.85 3.67
C ALA A 95 16.52 -13.78 2.65
N LEU A 96 17.50 -13.17 1.98
CA LEU A 96 17.29 -12.26 0.86
C LEU A 96 16.92 -13.04 -0.41
N THR A 97 15.73 -13.67 -0.39
CA THR A 97 15.27 -14.56 -1.48
C THR A 97 15.10 -13.87 -2.84
N ARG A 98 15.12 -12.54 -2.86
CA ARG A 98 14.94 -11.71 -4.06
C ARG A 98 16.17 -10.85 -4.36
N GLY A 99 17.30 -11.17 -3.76
CA GLY A 99 18.65 -10.70 -4.14
C GLY A 99 19.05 -9.36 -3.54
N MET A 100 18.16 -8.39 -3.37
CA MET A 100 18.52 -7.07 -2.86
C MET A 100 17.42 -6.36 -2.09
N LEU A 101 17.84 -5.40 -1.25
CA LEU A 101 17.02 -4.38 -0.61
C LEU A 101 17.50 -2.99 -1.05
N CYS A 102 16.59 -2.02 -1.04
CA CYS A 102 16.91 -0.60 -1.17
C CYS A 102 16.21 0.18 -0.06
N ALA A 103 16.95 0.95 0.70
CA ALA A 103 16.40 1.95 1.61
C ALA A 103 16.07 3.20 0.78
N MET A 104 14.85 3.71 0.90
CA MET A 104 14.36 4.82 0.09
C MET A 104 13.69 5.87 0.97
N HIS A 105 13.78 7.13 0.56
CA HIS A 105 13.06 8.23 1.20
C HIS A 105 11.56 8.10 1.00
N ARG A 106 10.80 8.31 2.07
CA ARG A 106 9.35 8.53 1.98
C ARG A 106 9.08 9.93 1.45
N ARG A 107 7.88 10.13 0.94
CA ARG A 107 7.40 11.44 0.49
C ARG A 107 6.27 11.94 1.37
N THR A 108 6.06 13.25 1.37
CA THR A 108 4.83 13.85 1.86
C THR A 108 3.67 13.29 1.02
N LEU A 109 2.64 12.82 1.71
CA LEU A 109 1.46 12.30 1.05
C LEU A 109 0.61 13.45 0.48
N PRO A 110 0.00 13.26 -0.70
CA PRO A 110 -0.92 14.24 -1.27
C PRO A 110 -2.20 14.36 -0.43
N ALA A 111 -2.91 15.47 -0.57
CA ALA A 111 -4.23 15.62 0.00
C ALA A 111 -5.25 14.70 -0.70
N MET A 112 -6.30 14.29 0.04
CA MET A 112 -7.37 13.46 -0.51
C MET A 112 -8.01 14.12 -1.75
N GLU A 113 -8.29 15.40 -1.67
CA GLU A 113 -8.91 16.18 -2.75
C GLU A 113 -8.07 16.20 -4.03
N GLU A 114 -6.74 16.17 -3.87
CA GLU A 114 -5.81 16.15 -5.00
C GLU A 114 -5.91 14.82 -5.77
N ILE A 115 -5.82 13.69 -5.08
CA ILE A 115 -5.84 12.37 -5.72
C ILE A 115 -7.25 11.95 -6.16
N CYS A 116 -8.30 12.47 -5.53
CA CYS A 116 -9.69 12.14 -5.84
C CYS A 116 -10.31 13.05 -6.92
N ARG A 117 -9.71 14.20 -7.25
CA ARG A 117 -10.30 15.19 -8.19
C ARG A 117 -10.75 14.58 -9.51
N ASN A 118 -9.88 13.80 -10.14
CA ASN A 118 -10.12 13.17 -11.44
C ASN A 118 -10.40 11.65 -11.31
N ALA A 119 -10.45 11.13 -10.10
CA ALA A 119 -10.73 9.74 -9.85
C ALA A 119 -12.24 9.46 -10.05
N ARG A 120 -12.54 8.28 -10.57
CA ARG A 120 -13.91 7.78 -10.76
C ARG A 120 -14.20 6.60 -9.84
N ARG A 121 -13.18 5.84 -9.48
CA ARG A 121 -13.27 4.67 -8.61
C ARG A 121 -12.20 4.76 -7.53
N VAL A 122 -12.62 4.95 -6.29
CA VAL A 122 -11.72 4.99 -5.15
C VAL A 122 -12.05 3.89 -4.16
N ALA A 123 -11.03 3.35 -3.51
CA ALA A 123 -11.19 2.41 -2.42
C ALA A 123 -10.82 3.08 -1.10
N ILE A 124 -11.61 2.88 -0.06
CA ILE A 124 -11.34 3.35 1.28
C ILE A 124 -11.10 2.13 2.18
N LEU A 125 -9.99 2.09 2.86
CA LEU A 125 -9.63 1.05 3.80
C LEU A 125 -9.82 1.57 5.23
N GLU A 126 -10.73 0.96 5.98
CA GLU A 126 -10.95 1.30 7.38
C GLU A 126 -10.34 0.26 8.28
N ASN A 127 -9.31 0.67 9.05
CA ASN A 127 -8.64 -0.15 10.07
C ASN A 127 -8.12 -1.49 9.56
N VAL A 128 -7.69 -1.58 8.30
CA VAL A 128 -7.06 -2.78 7.75
C VAL A 128 -5.62 -2.89 8.28
N VAL A 129 -5.46 -3.56 9.42
CA VAL A 129 -4.20 -3.60 10.17
C VAL A 129 -3.17 -4.62 9.64
N ASN A 130 -3.60 -5.58 8.82
CA ASN A 130 -2.69 -6.59 8.27
C ASN A 130 -2.00 -6.07 7.00
N PRO A 131 -0.67 -5.88 6.99
CA PRO A 131 0.05 -5.39 5.82
C PRO A 131 -0.03 -6.35 4.61
N THR A 132 -0.30 -7.64 4.84
CA THR A 132 -0.54 -8.59 3.75
C THR A 132 -1.84 -8.25 3.01
N ASN A 133 -2.91 -7.92 3.74
CA ASN A 133 -4.18 -7.53 3.15
C ASN A 133 -4.07 -6.19 2.43
N VAL A 134 -3.44 -5.19 3.05
CA VAL A 134 -3.17 -3.91 2.39
C VAL A 134 -2.43 -4.13 1.06
N GLY A 135 -1.34 -4.90 1.06
CA GLY A 135 -0.60 -5.20 -0.16
C GLY A 135 -1.41 -5.94 -1.22
N ALA A 136 -2.25 -6.90 -0.83
CA ALA A 136 -3.12 -7.64 -1.76
C ALA A 136 -4.21 -6.73 -2.34
N ILE A 137 -4.80 -5.84 -1.53
CA ILE A 137 -5.78 -4.84 -1.99
C ILE A 137 -5.15 -3.90 -3.01
N PHE A 138 -3.96 -3.35 -2.76
CA PHE A 138 -3.25 -2.51 -3.73
C PHE A 138 -2.96 -3.24 -5.04
N ARG A 139 -2.63 -4.53 -4.97
CA ARG A 139 -2.42 -5.35 -6.17
C ARG A 139 -3.70 -5.49 -6.99
N SER A 140 -4.82 -5.75 -6.33
CA SER A 140 -6.14 -5.83 -6.97
C SER A 140 -6.59 -4.47 -7.50
N ALA A 141 -6.37 -3.38 -6.74
CA ALA A 141 -6.68 -2.02 -7.12
C ALA A 141 -5.97 -1.62 -8.43
N ALA A 142 -4.65 -1.86 -8.51
CA ALA A 142 -3.87 -1.60 -9.72
C ALA A 142 -4.34 -2.44 -10.93
N ALA A 143 -4.68 -3.71 -10.69
CA ALA A 143 -5.08 -4.62 -11.77
C ALA A 143 -6.51 -4.35 -12.28
N LEU A 144 -7.39 -3.83 -11.44
CA LEU A 144 -8.83 -3.74 -11.70
C LEU A 144 -9.34 -2.30 -11.86
N GLY A 145 -8.43 -1.32 -11.99
CA GLY A 145 -8.79 0.04 -12.39
C GLY A 145 -9.34 0.92 -11.27
N ILE A 146 -8.87 0.73 -10.04
CA ILE A 146 -9.07 1.69 -8.94
C ILE A 146 -8.10 2.85 -9.14
N ASP A 147 -8.62 4.08 -9.13
CA ASP A 147 -7.86 5.29 -9.42
C ASP A 147 -7.08 5.80 -8.20
N ALA A 148 -7.61 5.58 -6.98
CA ALA A 148 -6.93 5.95 -5.74
C ALA A 148 -7.35 5.06 -4.56
N VAL A 149 -6.48 4.96 -3.55
CA VAL A 149 -6.77 4.27 -2.29
C VAL A 149 -6.59 5.24 -1.13
N LEU A 150 -7.62 5.37 -0.30
CA LEU A 150 -7.61 6.14 0.94
C LEU A 150 -7.52 5.18 2.13
N LEU A 151 -6.74 5.53 3.13
CA LEU A 151 -6.57 4.70 4.32
C LEU A 151 -6.91 5.52 5.56
N THR A 152 -7.67 4.95 6.48
CA THR A 152 -7.80 5.56 7.82
C THR A 152 -6.50 5.40 8.60
N SER A 153 -6.29 6.21 9.61
CA SER A 153 -5.06 6.22 10.42
C SER A 153 -4.77 4.90 11.14
N GLY A 154 -5.77 4.04 11.31
CA GLY A 154 -5.64 2.70 11.90
C GLY A 154 -5.13 1.63 10.94
N CYS A 155 -4.97 1.93 9.65
CA CYS A 155 -4.48 0.95 8.67
C CYS A 155 -2.97 0.72 8.79
N SER A 156 -2.52 -0.48 8.41
CA SER A 156 -1.10 -0.71 8.12
C SER A 156 -0.62 0.18 6.99
N ASN A 157 0.59 0.71 7.15
CA ASN A 157 1.17 1.59 6.13
C ASN A 157 1.48 0.82 4.83
N PRO A 158 1.06 1.33 3.64
CA PRO A 158 1.34 0.69 2.35
C PRO A 158 2.83 0.54 2.02
N LEU A 159 3.70 1.40 2.61
CA LEU A 159 5.14 1.32 2.44
C LEU A 159 5.84 0.43 3.50
N TYR A 160 5.11 -0.36 4.26
CA TYR A 160 5.73 -1.44 5.02
C TYR A 160 6.21 -2.54 4.05
N ARG A 161 7.41 -3.05 4.28
CA ARG A 161 8.07 -4.04 3.40
C ARG A 161 7.14 -5.19 3.01
N ARG A 162 6.34 -5.68 3.96
CA ARG A 162 5.38 -6.76 3.70
C ARG A 162 4.30 -6.35 2.69
N ALA A 163 3.74 -5.15 2.80
CA ALA A 163 2.74 -4.64 1.87
C ALA A 163 3.33 -4.39 0.48
N ILE A 164 4.50 -3.77 0.39
CA ILE A 164 5.23 -3.58 -0.87
C ILE A 164 5.49 -4.91 -1.56
N ARG A 165 5.96 -5.91 -0.81
CA ARG A 165 6.28 -7.24 -1.32
C ARG A 165 5.04 -7.98 -1.84
N VAL A 166 3.94 -7.98 -1.09
CA VAL A 166 2.69 -8.66 -1.47
C VAL A 166 2.05 -7.98 -2.67
N SER A 167 2.06 -6.66 -2.71
CA SER A 167 1.57 -5.90 -3.87
C SER A 167 2.47 -6.02 -5.10
N MET A 168 3.66 -6.61 -4.99
CA MET A 168 4.68 -6.60 -6.05
C MET A 168 5.06 -5.18 -6.49
N GLY A 169 5.04 -4.21 -5.57
CA GLY A 169 5.31 -2.80 -5.83
C GLY A 169 4.13 -2.03 -6.44
N ASN A 170 2.93 -2.60 -6.52
CA ASN A 170 1.77 -1.88 -7.06
C ASN A 170 1.31 -0.74 -6.13
N VAL A 171 1.75 -0.70 -4.88
CA VAL A 171 1.59 0.48 -3.99
C VAL A 171 2.20 1.76 -4.57
N PHE A 172 3.13 1.64 -5.51
CA PHE A 172 3.74 2.78 -6.21
C PHE A 172 2.95 3.20 -7.47
N GLN A 173 2.04 2.36 -7.96
CA GLN A 173 1.29 2.60 -9.19
C GLN A 173 -0.09 3.20 -8.98
N VAL A 174 -0.67 3.01 -7.81
CA VAL A 174 -1.99 3.57 -7.45
C VAL A 174 -1.77 4.72 -6.48
N PRO A 175 -2.22 5.94 -6.77
CA PRO A 175 -2.20 7.05 -5.84
C PRO A 175 -2.88 6.70 -4.52
N TRP A 176 -2.32 7.13 -3.40
CA TRP A 176 -2.92 6.87 -2.09
C TRP A 176 -2.54 7.93 -1.07
N THR A 177 -3.37 8.06 -0.05
CA THR A 177 -3.08 8.91 1.11
C THR A 177 -3.68 8.32 2.38
N VAL A 178 -3.21 8.81 3.53
CA VAL A 178 -3.80 8.51 4.83
C VAL A 178 -4.69 9.68 5.23
N LEU A 179 -5.94 9.38 5.56
CA LEU A 179 -6.90 10.37 6.02
C LEU A 179 -6.50 10.91 7.39
N PRO A 180 -6.81 12.17 7.69
CA PRO A 180 -6.54 12.73 9.01
C PRO A 180 -7.14 11.86 10.13
N GLY A 181 -6.44 11.76 11.25
CA GLY A 181 -6.92 11.04 12.43
C GLY A 181 -7.93 11.84 13.24
N GLY A 182 -8.30 11.30 14.40
CA GLY A 182 -9.24 11.96 15.33
C GLY A 182 -10.67 11.92 14.82
N SER A 183 -11.40 13.04 14.91
CA SER A 183 -12.81 13.17 14.55
C SER A 183 -13.09 13.38 13.05
N TYR A 184 -12.05 13.31 12.19
CA TYR A 184 -12.25 13.51 10.77
C TYR A 184 -13.02 12.35 10.12
N TRP A 185 -12.71 11.13 10.50
CA TRP A 185 -13.38 9.93 10.00
C TRP A 185 -14.39 9.39 11.04
N PRO A 186 -15.62 8.97 10.66
CA PRO A 186 -16.10 8.86 9.26
C PRO A 186 -16.77 10.14 8.72
N GLU A 187 -17.41 10.95 9.57
CA GLU A 187 -18.37 12.01 9.20
C GLU A 187 -17.79 13.00 8.17
N GLN A 188 -16.69 13.68 8.50
CA GLN A 188 -16.10 14.67 7.60
C GLN A 188 -15.47 14.02 6.36
N GLY A 189 -14.84 12.87 6.52
CA GLY A 189 -14.18 12.16 5.42
C GLY A 189 -15.17 11.67 4.37
N ILE A 190 -16.30 11.12 4.77
CA ILE A 190 -17.36 10.65 3.85
C ILE A 190 -18.06 11.85 3.21
N ALA A 191 -18.41 12.88 3.98
CA ALA A 191 -19.01 14.10 3.45
C ALA A 191 -18.13 14.75 2.37
N SER A 192 -16.81 14.82 2.60
CA SER A 192 -15.87 15.36 1.61
C SER A 192 -15.83 14.53 0.31
N LEU A 193 -15.97 13.20 0.38
CA LEU A 193 -16.08 12.35 -0.81
C LEU A 193 -17.39 12.60 -1.56
N GLN A 194 -18.50 12.75 -0.85
CA GLN A 194 -19.81 13.06 -1.43
C GLN A 194 -19.80 14.46 -2.10
N GLU A 195 -19.16 15.46 -1.50
CA GLU A 195 -18.95 16.79 -2.10
C GLU A 195 -18.10 16.72 -3.39
N LEU A 196 -17.17 15.77 -3.48
CA LEU A 196 -16.41 15.49 -4.71
C LEU A 196 -17.22 14.70 -5.75
N GLY A 197 -18.47 14.38 -5.46
CA GLY A 197 -19.43 13.71 -6.34
C GLY A 197 -19.35 12.17 -6.31
N PHE A 198 -18.71 11.60 -5.30
CA PHE A 198 -18.70 10.14 -5.14
C PHE A 198 -19.98 9.65 -4.49
N TYR A 199 -20.58 8.62 -5.07
CA TYR A 199 -21.55 7.77 -4.38
C TYR A 199 -20.78 6.78 -3.50
N THR A 200 -21.04 6.79 -2.21
CA THR A 200 -20.27 6.03 -1.21
C THR A 200 -20.98 4.72 -0.87
N VAL A 201 -20.26 3.60 -0.99
CA VAL A 201 -20.82 2.26 -0.70
C VAL A 201 -20.02 1.53 0.36
N ALA A 202 -20.65 1.14 1.44
CA ALA A 202 -20.09 0.32 2.49
C ALA A 202 -20.21 -1.17 2.14
N MET A 203 -19.07 -1.88 2.08
CA MET A 203 -19.07 -3.34 1.93
C MET A 203 -19.44 -3.97 3.28
N ALA A 204 -20.74 -4.23 3.49
CA ALA A 204 -21.26 -4.74 4.76
C ALA A 204 -22.51 -5.61 4.55
N LEU A 205 -22.75 -6.51 5.50
CA LEU A 205 -23.96 -7.33 5.53
C LEU A 205 -25.00 -6.70 6.47
N LYS A 206 -26.02 -6.08 5.89
CA LYS A 206 -27.17 -5.49 6.59
C LYS A 206 -28.46 -5.97 5.93
N GLU A 207 -29.61 -5.80 6.61
CA GLU A 207 -30.91 -6.21 6.08
C GLU A 207 -31.31 -5.47 4.79
N ASP A 208 -30.87 -4.22 4.66
CA ASP A 208 -31.13 -3.32 3.54
C ASP A 208 -29.99 -3.27 2.52
N SER A 209 -28.98 -4.15 2.63
CA SER A 209 -27.85 -4.16 1.72
C SER A 209 -28.26 -4.56 0.31
N VAL A 210 -27.77 -3.79 -0.66
CA VAL A 210 -27.97 -4.02 -2.09
C VAL A 210 -26.98 -5.09 -2.57
N PRO A 211 -27.41 -6.08 -3.35
CA PRO A 211 -26.48 -7.02 -3.98
C PRO A 211 -25.45 -6.30 -4.87
N MET A 212 -24.20 -6.76 -4.86
CA MET A 212 -23.11 -6.12 -5.60
C MET A 212 -23.33 -6.06 -7.11
N ASP A 213 -24.08 -6.99 -7.66
CA ASP A 213 -24.42 -7.07 -9.09
C ASP A 213 -25.61 -6.19 -9.49
N ASP A 214 -26.21 -5.43 -8.55
CA ASP A 214 -27.31 -4.52 -8.84
C ASP A 214 -26.88 -3.48 -9.89
N PRO A 215 -27.64 -3.37 -11.01
CA PRO A 215 -27.30 -2.45 -12.09
C PRO A 215 -27.24 -0.97 -11.68
N SER A 216 -27.97 -0.57 -10.63
CA SER A 216 -27.97 0.82 -10.14
C SER A 216 -26.59 1.30 -9.72
N LEU A 217 -25.78 0.43 -9.11
CA LEU A 217 -24.42 0.74 -8.68
C LEU A 217 -23.51 1.18 -9.84
N LYS A 218 -23.77 0.66 -11.06
CA LYS A 218 -22.99 0.97 -12.26
C LYS A 218 -23.39 2.29 -12.94
N THR A 219 -24.51 2.89 -12.52
CA THR A 219 -24.97 4.16 -13.07
C THR A 219 -24.22 5.37 -12.52
N HIS A 220 -23.55 5.22 -11.38
CA HIS A 220 -22.82 6.30 -10.75
C HIS A 220 -21.48 6.55 -11.45
N GLU A 221 -21.28 7.81 -11.88
CA GLU A 221 -20.03 8.21 -12.54
C GLU A 221 -18.83 8.04 -11.64
N LYS A 222 -18.95 8.44 -10.36
CA LYS A 222 -17.95 8.29 -9.33
C LYS A 222 -18.45 7.39 -8.22
N LEU A 223 -17.63 6.41 -7.82
CA LEU A 223 -17.97 5.44 -6.78
C LEU A 223 -16.81 5.29 -5.79
N ALA A 224 -17.13 5.40 -4.50
CA ALA A 224 -16.21 5.18 -3.39
C ALA A 224 -16.58 3.88 -2.66
N ILE A 225 -15.67 2.90 -2.64
CA ILE A 225 -15.90 1.54 -2.11
C ILE A 225 -15.19 1.44 -0.75
N LEU A 226 -15.95 1.34 0.33
CA LEU A 226 -15.45 1.24 1.69
C LEU A 226 -15.29 -0.22 2.11
N LEU A 227 -14.12 -0.56 2.60
CA LEU A 227 -13.71 -1.91 3.03
C LEU A 227 -13.22 -1.85 4.47
N GLY A 228 -13.83 -2.63 5.34
CA GLY A 228 -13.50 -2.69 6.77
C GLY A 228 -12.44 -3.72 7.11
N THR A 229 -12.06 -3.76 8.39
CA THR A 229 -11.11 -4.73 8.93
C THR A 229 -11.68 -6.17 8.92
N GLU A 230 -10.79 -7.16 9.09
CA GLU A 230 -11.20 -8.55 9.29
C GLU A 230 -11.85 -8.72 10.67
N GLY A 231 -12.95 -9.46 10.71
CA GLY A 231 -13.72 -9.74 11.91
C GLY A 231 -14.84 -8.71 12.14
N ASP A 232 -14.50 -7.50 12.55
CA ASP A 232 -15.48 -6.48 12.91
C ASP A 232 -16.09 -5.75 11.69
N GLY A 233 -15.41 -5.79 10.54
CA GLY A 233 -15.86 -5.09 9.33
C GLY A 233 -15.72 -3.56 9.43
N LEU A 234 -16.65 -2.83 8.84
CA LEU A 234 -16.78 -1.38 8.95
C LEU A 234 -17.50 -0.99 10.25
N ALA A 235 -17.09 0.12 10.85
CA ALA A 235 -17.77 0.66 12.02
C ALA A 235 -19.23 1.04 11.69
N SER A 236 -20.13 0.91 12.68
CA SER A 236 -21.54 1.26 12.51
C SER A 236 -21.75 2.71 12.08
N ASP A 237 -20.96 3.61 12.65
CA ASP A 237 -21.04 5.05 12.33
C ASP A 237 -20.57 5.30 10.88
N THR A 238 -19.53 4.59 10.42
CA THR A 238 -19.08 4.63 9.02
C THR A 238 -20.18 4.17 8.07
N ILE A 239 -20.85 3.05 8.39
CA ILE A 239 -21.94 2.53 7.57
C ILE A 239 -23.10 3.53 7.50
N ALA A 240 -23.42 4.19 8.63
CA ALA A 240 -24.52 5.15 8.71
C ALA A 240 -24.31 6.40 7.84
N GLU A 241 -23.07 6.81 7.60
CA GLU A 241 -22.72 7.98 6.81
C GLU A 241 -22.67 7.69 5.28
N THR A 242 -22.65 6.41 4.87
CA THR A 242 -22.57 6.04 3.45
C THR A 242 -23.93 6.09 2.76
N ASP A 243 -23.92 6.33 1.43
CA ASP A 243 -25.14 6.39 0.61
C ASP A 243 -25.85 5.03 0.49
N ALA A 244 -25.09 3.93 0.54
CA ALA A 244 -25.64 2.57 0.50
C ALA A 244 -24.71 1.54 1.15
N THR A 245 -25.31 0.43 1.61
CA THR A 245 -24.60 -0.79 1.94
C THR A 245 -24.70 -1.79 0.80
N VAL A 246 -23.57 -2.46 0.51
CA VAL A 246 -23.45 -3.43 -0.59
C VAL A 246 -22.93 -4.74 -0.06
N LEU A 247 -23.56 -5.85 -0.44
CA LEU A 247 -23.16 -7.19 -0.05
C LEU A 247 -22.69 -8.02 -1.26
N ILE A 248 -21.74 -8.92 -1.00
CA ILE A 248 -21.41 -10.01 -1.90
C ILE A 248 -22.37 -11.16 -1.59
N PRO A 249 -23.25 -11.59 -2.54
CA PRO A 249 -24.10 -12.74 -2.31
C PRO A 249 -23.27 -14.00 -2.05
N MET A 250 -23.49 -14.64 -0.91
CA MET A 250 -22.75 -15.82 -0.47
C MET A 250 -23.65 -17.02 -0.26
N THR A 251 -23.08 -18.21 -0.28
CA THR A 251 -23.79 -19.48 -0.10
C THR A 251 -23.27 -20.22 1.13
N HIS A 252 -23.94 -21.31 1.51
CA HIS A 252 -23.52 -22.21 2.59
C HIS A 252 -23.39 -21.56 3.98
N GLY A 253 -24.09 -20.43 4.24
CA GLY A 253 -24.04 -19.76 5.53
C GLY A 253 -22.69 -19.08 5.82
N VAL A 254 -21.91 -18.76 4.78
CA VAL A 254 -20.69 -17.96 4.91
C VAL A 254 -21.09 -16.49 4.96
N ASP A 255 -20.66 -15.78 6.00
CA ASP A 255 -21.05 -14.39 6.26
C ASP A 255 -20.06 -13.37 5.69
N SER A 256 -18.79 -13.75 5.51
CA SER A 256 -17.74 -12.82 5.07
C SER A 256 -16.63 -13.52 4.29
N LEU A 257 -15.90 -12.74 3.49
CA LEU A 257 -14.62 -13.10 2.87
C LEU A 257 -13.50 -12.33 3.55
N ASN A 258 -12.27 -12.86 3.47
CA ASN A 258 -11.09 -12.08 3.75
C ASN A 258 -11.15 -10.75 2.98
N VAL A 259 -10.79 -9.62 3.63
CA VAL A 259 -10.96 -8.27 3.05
C VAL A 259 -10.24 -8.10 1.71
N ALA A 260 -9.09 -8.73 1.50
CA ALA A 260 -8.38 -8.68 0.22
C ALA A 260 -9.12 -9.48 -0.89
N ALA A 261 -9.78 -10.59 -0.54
CA ALA A 261 -10.63 -11.32 -1.47
C ALA A 261 -11.90 -10.52 -1.80
N ALA A 262 -12.56 -9.97 -0.77
CA ALA A 262 -13.73 -9.11 -0.93
C ALA A 262 -13.43 -7.91 -1.83
N SER A 263 -12.27 -7.25 -1.62
CA SER A 263 -11.84 -6.13 -2.44
C SER A 263 -11.67 -6.50 -3.92
N ALA A 264 -11.08 -7.65 -4.21
CA ALA A 264 -10.88 -8.09 -5.58
C ALA A 264 -12.22 -8.34 -6.30
N VAL A 265 -13.20 -8.94 -5.62
CA VAL A 265 -14.56 -9.15 -6.14
C VAL A 265 -15.26 -7.81 -6.36
N ALA A 266 -15.21 -6.91 -5.36
CA ALA A 266 -15.81 -5.58 -5.43
C ALA A 266 -15.23 -4.75 -6.57
N PHE A 267 -13.91 -4.72 -6.71
CA PHE A 267 -13.24 -3.97 -7.77
C PHE A 267 -13.56 -4.54 -9.16
N TRP A 268 -13.61 -5.86 -9.30
CA TRP A 268 -14.01 -6.51 -10.56
C TRP A 268 -15.40 -6.12 -10.99
N GLU A 269 -16.36 -6.11 -10.07
CA GLU A 269 -17.77 -5.85 -10.40
C GLU A 269 -18.07 -4.34 -10.52
N LEU A 270 -17.53 -3.51 -9.62
CA LEU A 270 -17.90 -2.10 -9.46
C LEU A 270 -16.98 -1.12 -10.19
N ALA A 271 -15.70 -1.46 -10.44
CA ALA A 271 -14.82 -0.53 -11.14
C ALA A 271 -15.10 -0.43 -12.64
N GLY A 272 -15.74 -1.43 -13.21
CA GLY A 272 -16.03 -1.50 -14.63
C GLY A 272 -14.81 -1.98 -15.45
N ARG A 273 -15.07 -2.68 -16.54
CA ARG A 273 -14.03 -3.03 -17.54
C ARG A 273 -13.78 -1.79 -18.38
N ARG A 274 -12.54 -1.24 -18.30
CA ARG A 274 -12.06 -0.21 -19.23
C ARG A 274 -11.53 -0.84 -20.49
#